data_2de8f78ff00086ede73a312c6c35e04a
#
_entry.id   2de8f78ff00086ede73a312c6c35e04a
#
_cell.length_a   1.000
_cell.length_b   1.000
_cell.length_c   1.000
_cell.angle_alpha   90.00
_cell.angle_beta   90.00
_cell.angle_gamma   90.00
#
_symmetry.space_group_name_H-M   'P 1'
#
loop_
_entity.id
_entity.type
_entity.pdbx_description
1 polymer ?
#
loop_
_entity_poly.entity_id
_entity_poly.type
_entity_poly.pdbx_seq_one_letter_code
_entity_poly.pdbx_strand_id
1 'polypeptide(L)'
;MEFRTAAEARYSFRPRKIKEESFGDDPSDEEDFVEDQETSDTEQECDDDDDSLFEIKEEDEEAALSESEQVATSTIRRQRSFVYGKNKHKWCLRAPETEGQLSNTVIYIPAPKNGAVNASSPVEMWSCLFTDEMIDMIVQHTNKEIDRHVQEMSTNDRTYSTTATEIKAFIGLLYFAGVKKSAHVNIGELWSTEFGYVLFKAVMCSRRFGFLAARLRFDDKNTRAERRKHDLLAPIRDLWEKFIQNCMTNYTPSEEMTADKQLFGFRGKFPAKVYIKSKERYGIKIMCLNDATTNYLYNALPYVGKVNTLAGESIPSYYVRTICQPIYGSNRVLTCDNWFTSIEIFDKMLKEYSLSMVGTISKNKQHLPESFKRTAAAGTVRYAYDTTKTLVSYCPKKNKVVLLLSSLDQNGKTNQVPGRPEIVEYYNRTKEGTNCFSHLCSLYSCSRGTQRWPMRFFMGMLDQAGVNSGILFNLLPTNAVLDQREFMKELVLALVTPYLRERAQMPTLRRDVKENILKILGEDDNPKAGIAKTDKLLKRKRCSMCPTKMDRKVAWCCYECGRAVCEEHRRMICINCIE
;
A
#
# COMPACT_ATOMS: atom_id res chain seq x y z
N MET A 1 -52.59 22.62 -41.12
CA MET A 1 -52.53 21.96 -39.84
C MET A 1 -51.12 21.44 -39.67
N GLU A 2 -50.32 22.26 -39.02
CA GLU A 2 -48.86 22.03 -38.87
C GLU A 2 -48.54 21.35 -37.55
N PHE A 3 -47.86 20.24 -37.66
CA PHE A 3 -47.28 19.57 -36.47
C PHE A 3 -45.98 20.30 -36.11
N ARG A 4 -45.97 20.97 -34.95
CA ARG A 4 -44.72 21.45 -34.32
C ARG A 4 -44.14 20.40 -33.45
N THR A 5 -42.91 20.03 -33.77
CA THR A 5 -42.01 19.13 -33.01
C THR A 5 -41.54 19.80 -31.74
N ALA A 6 -41.65 19.06 -30.62
CA ALA A 6 -41.05 19.42 -29.35
C ALA A 6 -39.59 18.98 -29.29
N ALA A 7 -38.69 19.90 -29.49
CA ALA A 7 -37.27 19.72 -29.22
C ALA A 7 -36.76 21.00 -28.53
N GLU A 8 -35.90 20.80 -27.54
CA GLU A 8 -35.14 21.81 -26.78
C GLU A 8 -35.72 22.28 -25.42
N ALA A 9 -35.69 21.35 -24.43
CA ALA A 9 -35.46 21.74 -23.06
C ALA A 9 -34.03 21.31 -22.65
N ARG A 10 -33.07 22.22 -22.80
CA ARG A 10 -31.70 22.05 -22.32
C ARG A 10 -31.72 22.16 -20.81
N TYR A 11 -31.68 21.01 -20.11
CA TYR A 11 -31.35 20.96 -18.70
C TYR A 11 -29.84 21.19 -18.54
N SER A 12 -29.47 22.43 -18.18
CA SER A 12 -28.13 22.71 -17.69
C SER A 12 -28.03 22.18 -16.25
N PHE A 13 -27.50 20.98 -16.11
CA PHE A 13 -27.01 20.50 -14.83
C PHE A 13 -25.81 21.35 -14.41
N ARG A 14 -26.02 22.32 -13.53
CA ARG A 14 -24.92 22.84 -12.71
C ARG A 14 -24.60 21.75 -11.69
N PRO A 15 -23.37 21.21 -11.65
CA PRO A 15 -23.01 20.30 -10.58
C PRO A 15 -23.07 21.07 -9.27
N ARG A 16 -24.03 20.74 -8.41
CA ARG A 16 -23.93 21.08 -6.99
C ARG A 16 -22.62 20.47 -6.52
N LYS A 17 -21.72 21.29 -5.94
CA LYS A 17 -20.59 20.81 -5.15
C LYS A 17 -21.18 19.97 -4.02
N ILE A 18 -21.22 18.66 -4.20
CA ILE A 18 -21.41 17.71 -3.11
C ILE A 18 -20.18 17.90 -2.27
N LYS A 19 -20.31 18.42 -1.05
CA LYS A 19 -19.29 18.31 -0.04
C LYS A 19 -19.09 16.81 0.14
N GLU A 20 -17.97 16.27 -0.38
CA GLU A 20 -17.51 14.95 0.02
C GLU A 20 -17.41 15.00 1.54
N GLU A 21 -18.24 14.24 2.25
CA GLU A 21 -18.10 14.08 3.70
C GLU A 21 -16.75 13.39 3.91
N SER A 22 -15.79 14.17 4.41
CA SER A 22 -14.45 13.72 4.65
C SER A 22 -14.43 12.76 5.85
N PHE A 23 -13.54 11.78 5.79
CA PHE A 23 -13.42 10.74 6.80
C PHE A 23 -12.75 11.29 8.06
N GLY A 24 -13.55 11.63 9.06
CA GLY A 24 -13.08 12.01 10.39
C GLY A 24 -12.19 13.25 10.44
N ASP A 25 -12.47 14.27 9.61
CA ASP A 25 -11.73 15.52 9.64
C ASP A 25 -12.02 16.31 10.92
N ASP A 26 -10.96 16.71 11.60
CA ASP A 26 -10.99 17.57 12.78
C ASP A 26 -10.44 18.94 12.40
N PRO A 27 -11.24 20.04 12.49
CA PRO A 27 -10.78 21.38 12.22
C PRO A 27 -9.55 21.79 13.06
N SER A 28 -9.37 21.21 14.25
CA SER A 28 -8.21 21.49 15.10
C SER A 28 -6.87 21.06 14.53
N ASP A 29 -6.86 20.15 13.53
CA ASP A 29 -5.63 19.77 12.81
C ASP A 29 -5.23 20.81 11.74
N GLU A 30 -6.13 21.76 11.39
CA GLU A 30 -5.82 22.86 10.46
C GLU A 30 -5.09 24.02 11.15
N GLU A 31 -5.29 24.23 12.46
CA GLU A 31 -4.67 25.31 13.23
C GLU A 31 -3.15 25.13 13.42
N ASP A 32 -2.64 23.89 13.29
CA ASP A 32 -1.21 23.58 13.40
C ASP A 32 -0.41 23.88 12.12
N PHE A 33 -1.04 24.43 11.07
CA PHE A 33 -0.37 24.78 9.83
C PHE A 33 0.04 26.25 9.84
N VAL A 34 1.24 26.54 10.31
CA VAL A 34 1.91 27.83 10.06
C VAL A 34 2.41 27.80 8.62
N GLU A 35 1.88 28.65 7.80
CA GLU A 35 2.35 28.91 6.44
C GLU A 35 3.70 29.63 6.53
N ASP A 36 4.79 28.85 6.59
CA ASP A 36 6.11 29.39 6.28
C ASP A 36 6.09 29.72 4.78
N GLN A 37 5.95 31.02 4.51
CA GLN A 37 6.10 31.56 3.18
C GLN A 37 7.48 31.20 2.65
N GLU A 38 7.49 30.73 1.41
CA GLU A 38 8.63 30.62 0.51
C GLU A 38 9.63 29.48 0.76
N THR A 39 9.34 28.31 0.19
CA THR A 39 10.23 27.69 -0.80
C THR A 39 9.42 26.70 -1.63
N SER A 40 8.66 27.21 -2.57
CA SER A 40 8.19 26.46 -3.74
C SER A 40 9.38 26.31 -4.71
N ASP A 41 10.43 25.62 -4.30
CA ASP A 41 11.23 24.86 -5.24
C ASP A 41 10.42 23.60 -5.57
N THR A 42 9.45 23.76 -6.43
CA THR A 42 9.00 22.68 -7.28
C THR A 42 10.23 22.24 -8.05
N GLU A 43 11.01 21.29 -7.50
CA GLU A 43 11.81 20.43 -8.34
C GLU A 43 10.81 19.83 -9.32
N GLN A 44 10.72 20.44 -10.50
CA GLN A 44 10.18 19.79 -11.68
C GLN A 44 11.11 18.60 -11.88
N GLU A 45 10.77 17.46 -11.24
CA GLU A 45 11.27 16.19 -11.70
C GLU A 45 10.85 16.15 -13.17
N CYS A 46 11.81 16.35 -14.06
CA CYS A 46 11.66 15.98 -15.45
C CYS A 46 11.57 14.46 -15.42
N ASP A 47 10.35 13.99 -15.16
CA ASP A 47 9.99 12.60 -15.34
C ASP A 47 10.00 12.34 -16.85
N ASP A 48 11.21 12.11 -17.41
CA ASP A 48 11.38 11.37 -18.66
C ASP A 48 11.04 9.87 -18.39
N ASP A 49 10.18 9.62 -17.39
CA ASP A 49 9.73 8.30 -16.96
C ASP A 49 8.65 7.76 -17.91
N ASP A 50 9.04 7.50 -19.13
CA ASP A 50 8.30 6.62 -20.03
C ASP A 50 8.78 5.15 -19.81
N ASP A 51 8.91 4.74 -18.54
CA ASP A 51 9.20 3.35 -18.16
C ASP A 51 8.04 2.39 -18.50
N SER A 52 6.83 2.94 -18.74
CA SER A 52 5.64 2.16 -19.14
C SER A 52 5.74 1.53 -20.54
N LEU A 53 6.78 1.82 -21.31
CA LEU A 53 7.00 1.30 -22.66
C LEU A 53 7.97 0.10 -22.70
N PHE A 54 8.36 -0.46 -21.56
CA PHE A 54 9.10 -1.73 -21.54
C PHE A 54 8.22 -2.98 -21.72
N GLU A 55 6.90 -2.84 -21.62
CA GLU A 55 5.96 -3.90 -22.00
C GLU A 55 5.92 -4.04 -23.52
N ILE A 56 6.81 -4.83 -24.07
CA ILE A 56 6.62 -5.39 -25.42
C ILE A 56 5.69 -6.58 -25.23
N LYS A 57 4.40 -6.38 -25.52
CA LYS A 57 3.47 -7.50 -25.72
C LYS A 57 4.03 -8.41 -26.79
N GLU A 58 3.98 -9.71 -26.56
CA GLU A 58 4.38 -10.77 -27.50
C GLU A 58 3.37 -10.94 -28.66
N GLU A 59 2.92 -9.87 -29.28
CA GLU A 59 2.08 -9.91 -30.47
C GLU A 59 2.72 -9.01 -31.51
N ASP A 60 3.51 -9.60 -32.41
CA ASP A 60 3.87 -9.20 -33.79
C ASP A 60 5.24 -9.74 -34.18
N GLU A 61 5.36 -11.08 -34.24
CA GLU A 61 6.42 -11.76 -34.99
C GLU A 61 5.83 -12.42 -36.24
N GLU A 62 5.55 -11.61 -37.28
CA GLU A 62 5.52 -12.08 -38.67
C GLU A 62 5.65 -10.85 -39.57
N ALA A 63 6.89 -10.58 -40.00
CA ALA A 63 7.25 -9.96 -41.28
C ALA A 63 8.59 -9.20 -41.16
N ALA A 64 9.66 -9.84 -41.56
CA ALA A 64 10.76 -9.24 -42.34
C ALA A 64 11.97 -10.18 -42.45
N LEU A 65 11.85 -11.20 -43.25
CA LEU A 65 12.99 -11.85 -43.87
C LEU A 65 12.95 -11.44 -45.37
N SER A 66 13.77 -10.48 -45.77
CA SER A 66 14.38 -10.47 -47.12
C SER A 66 15.34 -9.29 -47.30
N GLU A 67 16.54 -9.65 -47.74
CA GLU A 67 17.45 -8.90 -48.61
C GLU A 67 18.13 -7.65 -48.02
N SER A 68 19.44 -7.47 -48.08
CA SER A 68 20.42 -7.79 -49.09
C SER A 68 21.85 -7.57 -48.58
N GLU A 69 22.76 -8.42 -48.98
CA GLU A 69 24.21 -8.20 -48.94
C GLU A 69 24.62 -6.99 -49.77
N GLN A 70 25.27 -6.03 -49.15
CA GLN A 70 26.20 -5.15 -49.87
C GLN A 70 27.49 -5.02 -49.08
N VAL A 71 28.48 -5.72 -49.59
CA VAL A 71 29.88 -5.60 -49.21
C VAL A 71 30.37 -4.20 -49.59
N ALA A 72 30.56 -3.36 -48.58
CA ALA A 72 31.30 -2.12 -48.71
C ALA A 72 32.67 -2.28 -48.06
N THR A 73 33.70 -2.35 -48.85
CA THR A 73 35.09 -2.19 -48.46
C THR A 73 35.31 -0.89 -47.72
N SER A 74 35.31 -0.94 -46.39
CA SER A 74 35.61 0.21 -45.55
C SER A 74 37.07 0.21 -45.13
N THR A 75 37.76 1.24 -45.50
CA THR A 75 39.02 1.71 -44.90
C THR A 75 39.00 1.50 -43.40
N ILE A 76 39.99 0.76 -42.86
CA ILE A 76 40.19 0.51 -41.42
C ILE A 76 40.44 1.84 -40.71
N ARG A 77 39.36 2.54 -40.32
CA ARG A 77 39.44 3.58 -39.30
C ARG A 77 39.78 2.91 -38.00
N ARG A 78 41.00 3.18 -37.43
CA ARG A 78 41.38 2.77 -36.07
C ARG A 78 40.22 3.15 -35.13
N GLN A 79 39.40 2.19 -34.73
CA GLN A 79 38.35 2.40 -33.76
C GLN A 79 38.99 2.96 -32.48
N ARG A 80 38.54 4.16 -32.06
CA ARG A 80 38.96 4.73 -30.79
C ARG A 80 38.58 3.75 -29.70
N SER A 81 39.54 3.30 -28.89
CA SER A 81 39.30 2.37 -27.78
C SER A 81 38.57 3.01 -26.59
N PHE A 82 38.38 4.34 -26.62
CA PHE A 82 37.78 5.11 -25.52
C PHE A 82 36.81 6.16 -26.04
N VAL A 83 35.77 6.41 -25.22
CA VAL A 83 34.81 7.51 -25.35
C VAL A 83 34.74 8.29 -24.03
N TYR A 84 34.32 9.55 -24.09
CA TYR A 84 34.33 10.42 -22.92
C TYR A 84 32.96 11.07 -22.70
N GLY A 85 32.56 11.19 -21.43
CA GLY A 85 31.47 12.05 -21.03
C GLY A 85 31.82 13.55 -21.13
N LYS A 86 30.84 14.43 -20.98
CA LYS A 86 31.06 15.90 -20.98
C LYS A 86 32.00 16.35 -19.86
N ASN A 87 31.97 15.69 -18.72
CA ASN A 87 32.86 15.92 -17.56
C ASN A 87 34.21 15.19 -17.68
N LYS A 88 34.58 14.70 -18.88
CA LYS A 88 35.79 13.92 -19.15
C LYS A 88 35.85 12.53 -18.48
N HIS A 89 34.74 12.02 -17.94
CA HIS A 89 34.69 10.63 -17.48
C HIS A 89 35.01 9.68 -18.63
N LYS A 90 35.96 8.77 -18.42
CA LYS A 90 36.54 7.92 -19.46
C LYS A 90 35.85 6.54 -19.46
N TRP A 91 35.35 6.15 -20.61
CA TRP A 91 34.78 4.85 -20.87
C TRP A 91 35.60 4.08 -21.87
N CYS A 92 35.92 2.79 -21.62
CA CYS A 92 36.55 1.87 -22.53
C CYS A 92 35.49 1.16 -23.37
N LEU A 93 35.68 1.02 -24.68
CA LEU A 93 34.77 0.28 -25.57
C LEU A 93 35.05 -1.23 -25.64
N ARG A 94 36.12 -1.70 -24.97
CA ARG A 94 36.44 -3.10 -24.87
C ARG A 94 36.16 -3.58 -23.45
N ALA A 95 35.56 -4.76 -23.33
CA ALA A 95 35.40 -5.42 -22.05
C ALA A 95 36.77 -5.64 -21.39
N PRO A 96 36.89 -5.56 -20.06
CA PRO A 96 38.10 -5.90 -19.35
C PRO A 96 38.44 -7.37 -19.63
N GLU A 97 39.75 -7.68 -19.78
CA GLU A 97 40.23 -9.05 -20.03
C GLU A 97 40.14 -9.94 -18.77
N THR A 98 40.12 -9.36 -17.61
CA THR A 98 39.83 -10.08 -16.38
C THR A 98 38.34 -10.40 -16.38
N GLU A 99 37.98 -11.68 -16.36
CA GLU A 99 36.66 -12.10 -15.91
C GLU A 99 36.40 -11.35 -14.59
N GLY A 100 35.58 -10.28 -14.70
CA GLY A 100 35.33 -9.39 -13.57
C GLY A 100 34.97 -10.25 -12.37
N GLN A 101 35.40 -9.86 -11.20
CA GLN A 101 35.02 -10.54 -9.98
C GLN A 101 33.52 -10.83 -10.10
N LEU A 102 33.22 -12.11 -10.40
CA LEU A 102 31.89 -12.64 -10.21
C LEU A 102 31.52 -12.13 -8.85
N SER A 103 30.58 -11.20 -8.80
CA SER A 103 30.09 -10.75 -7.50
C SER A 103 29.85 -12.04 -6.74
N ASN A 104 30.49 -12.22 -5.59
CA ASN A 104 30.20 -13.35 -4.71
C ASN A 104 28.74 -13.19 -4.28
N THR A 105 27.83 -13.41 -5.23
CA THR A 105 26.39 -13.30 -5.00
C THR A 105 26.05 -14.44 -4.08
N VAL A 106 25.84 -14.10 -2.83
CA VAL A 106 25.37 -15.06 -1.83
C VAL A 106 23.89 -15.29 -2.12
N ILE A 107 23.51 -16.53 -2.36
CA ILE A 107 22.10 -16.90 -2.54
C ILE A 107 21.41 -16.80 -1.19
N TYR A 108 20.41 -15.94 -1.10
CA TYR A 108 19.55 -15.78 0.07
C TYR A 108 18.15 -16.32 -0.23
N ILE A 109 17.69 -17.27 0.56
CA ILE A 109 16.33 -17.78 0.44
C ILE A 109 15.41 -16.84 1.24
N PRO A 110 14.43 -16.19 0.59
CA PRO A 110 13.49 -15.31 1.28
C PRO A 110 12.63 -16.13 2.25
N ALA A 111 12.58 -15.72 3.51
CA ALA A 111 11.87 -16.46 4.54
C ALA A 111 11.42 -15.56 5.70
N PRO A 112 10.30 -15.89 6.36
CA PRO A 112 9.93 -15.35 7.66
C PRO A 112 11.01 -15.70 8.70
N LYS A 113 11.22 -14.82 9.69
CA LYS A 113 12.12 -15.05 10.82
C LYS A 113 11.51 -14.54 12.13
N ASN A 114 12.17 -14.84 13.25
CA ASN A 114 11.72 -14.45 14.59
C ASN A 114 10.27 -14.89 14.87
N GLY A 115 9.42 -13.98 15.35
CA GLY A 115 8.01 -14.28 15.68
C GLY A 115 7.18 -14.77 14.51
N ALA A 116 7.51 -14.33 13.29
CA ALA A 116 6.78 -14.70 12.07
C ALA A 116 6.91 -16.19 11.71
N VAL A 117 7.95 -16.89 12.18
CA VAL A 117 8.12 -18.34 11.89
C VAL A 117 7.02 -19.20 12.52
N ASN A 118 6.47 -18.75 13.65
CA ASN A 118 5.49 -19.50 14.43
C ASN A 118 4.04 -19.07 14.17
N ALA A 119 3.82 -18.06 13.32
CA ALA A 119 2.50 -17.53 13.07
C ALA A 119 1.67 -18.49 12.22
N SER A 120 0.59 -19.03 12.78
CA SER A 120 -0.29 -20.03 12.18
C SER A 120 -1.59 -19.43 11.61
N SER A 121 -1.85 -18.17 11.88
CA SER A 121 -3.07 -17.46 11.43
C SER A 121 -2.75 -16.08 10.86
N PRO A 122 -3.62 -15.55 9.97
CA PRO A 122 -3.45 -14.20 9.41
C PRO A 122 -3.26 -13.10 10.46
N VAL A 123 -3.98 -13.16 11.59
CA VAL A 123 -3.88 -12.14 12.64
C VAL A 123 -2.58 -12.25 13.43
N GLU A 124 -2.09 -13.46 13.71
CA GLU A 124 -0.78 -13.65 14.33
C GLU A 124 0.34 -13.10 13.44
N MET A 125 0.30 -13.40 12.14
CA MET A 125 1.26 -12.87 11.19
C MET A 125 1.20 -11.34 11.11
N TRP A 126 0.00 -10.77 11.04
CA TRP A 126 -0.20 -9.33 11.04
C TRP A 126 0.32 -8.68 12.33
N SER A 127 0.12 -9.32 13.47
CA SER A 127 0.60 -8.85 14.78
C SER A 127 2.12 -8.86 14.92
N CYS A 128 2.85 -9.64 14.11
CA CYS A 128 4.30 -9.54 14.03
C CYS A 128 4.78 -8.22 13.43
N LEU A 129 3.96 -7.60 12.54
CA LEU A 129 4.28 -6.34 11.87
C LEU A 129 3.62 -5.14 12.55
N PHE A 130 2.38 -5.30 12.98
CA PHE A 130 1.59 -4.27 13.67
C PHE A 130 1.26 -4.74 15.09
N THR A 131 2.22 -4.57 15.99
CA THR A 131 2.24 -5.18 17.32
C THR A 131 1.21 -4.58 18.29
N ASP A 132 0.94 -5.30 19.37
CA ASP A 132 0.08 -4.80 20.45
C ASP A 132 0.63 -3.53 21.09
N GLU A 133 1.95 -3.37 21.19
CA GLU A 133 2.58 -2.13 21.63
C GLU A 133 2.19 -0.94 20.73
N MET A 134 2.14 -1.14 19.42
CA MET A 134 1.70 -0.09 18.48
C MET A 134 0.21 0.24 18.66
N ILE A 135 -0.63 -0.76 18.92
CA ILE A 135 -2.05 -0.57 19.26
C ILE A 135 -2.19 0.23 20.55
N ASP A 136 -1.42 -0.12 21.59
CA ASP A 136 -1.45 0.56 22.89
C ASP A 136 -1.00 2.03 22.77
N MET A 137 0.00 2.34 21.94
CA MET A 137 0.37 3.71 21.61
C MET A 137 -0.82 4.49 21.00
N ILE A 138 -1.51 3.89 20.06
CA ILE A 138 -2.70 4.50 19.43
C ILE A 138 -3.79 4.73 20.48
N VAL A 139 -4.08 3.75 21.32
CA VAL A 139 -5.07 3.84 22.42
C VAL A 139 -4.72 4.98 23.36
N GLN A 140 -3.46 5.03 23.84
CA GLN A 140 -2.99 6.05 24.78
C GLN A 140 -3.19 7.46 24.23
N HIS A 141 -2.70 7.72 23.02
CA HIS A 141 -2.77 9.05 22.42
C HIS A 141 -4.20 9.43 22.01
N THR A 142 -5.00 8.46 21.57
CA THR A 142 -6.42 8.67 21.23
C THR A 142 -7.21 8.99 22.49
N ASN A 143 -6.99 8.30 23.61
CA ASN A 143 -7.69 8.58 24.87
C ASN A 143 -7.35 9.99 25.42
N LYS A 144 -6.07 10.41 25.34
CA LYS A 144 -5.70 11.81 25.67
C LYS A 144 -6.49 12.84 24.82
N GLU A 145 -6.75 12.55 23.55
CA GLU A 145 -7.52 13.41 22.68
C GLU A 145 -9.03 13.36 22.98
N ILE A 146 -9.54 12.18 23.33
CA ILE A 146 -10.94 12.02 23.79
C ILE A 146 -11.16 12.82 25.07
N ASP A 147 -10.26 12.70 26.06
CA ASP A 147 -10.35 13.42 27.33
C ASP A 147 -10.34 14.94 27.13
N ARG A 148 -9.47 15.45 26.23
CA ARG A 148 -9.46 16.88 25.86
C ARG A 148 -10.80 17.30 25.27
N HIS A 149 -11.33 16.54 24.33
CA HIS A 149 -12.60 16.83 23.70
C HIS A 149 -13.77 16.85 24.70
N VAL A 150 -13.78 15.93 25.67
CA VAL A 150 -14.79 15.90 26.74
C VAL A 150 -14.70 17.14 27.60
N GLN A 151 -13.50 17.65 27.91
CA GLN A 151 -13.30 18.89 28.68
C GLN A 151 -13.78 20.14 27.93
N GLU A 152 -13.60 20.18 26.61
CA GLU A 152 -13.99 21.32 25.75
C GLU A 152 -15.50 21.36 25.49
N MET A 153 -16.14 20.22 25.41
CA MET A 153 -17.57 20.08 25.11
C MET A 153 -18.34 19.72 26.37
N SER A 154 -19.11 20.67 26.91
CA SER A 154 -20.01 20.46 28.06
C SER A 154 -21.15 19.45 27.81
N THR A 155 -20.96 18.46 26.95
CA THR A 155 -22.01 17.54 26.51
C THR A 155 -21.89 16.16 27.12
N ASN A 156 -22.98 15.67 27.71
CA ASN A 156 -23.19 14.32 28.25
C ASN A 156 -23.26 13.22 27.16
N ASP A 157 -22.74 13.45 25.96
CA ASP A 157 -22.84 12.47 24.87
C ASP A 157 -21.70 11.48 24.95
N ARG A 158 -21.99 10.25 25.31
CA ARG A 158 -21.33 8.92 25.14
C ARG A 158 -19.89 8.90 24.60
N THR A 159 -19.08 9.87 25.02
CA THR A 159 -17.66 10.00 24.71
C THR A 159 -16.86 9.26 25.77
N TYR A 160 -16.77 7.94 25.62
CA TYR A 160 -15.95 7.11 26.52
C TYR A 160 -14.62 6.79 25.84
N SER A 161 -13.62 6.53 26.68
CA SER A 161 -12.29 6.11 26.24
C SER A 161 -12.35 4.85 25.39
N THR A 162 -11.38 4.68 24.50
CA THR A 162 -11.27 3.49 23.65
C THR A 162 -10.35 2.45 24.28
N THR A 163 -10.43 1.21 23.79
CA THR A 163 -9.62 0.07 24.22
C THR A 163 -8.84 -0.51 23.05
N ALA A 164 -7.82 -1.33 23.34
CA ALA A 164 -7.05 -2.04 22.32
C ALA A 164 -7.96 -2.93 21.45
N THR A 165 -8.92 -3.61 22.08
CA THR A 165 -9.90 -4.46 21.37
C THR A 165 -10.77 -3.64 20.41
N GLU A 166 -11.23 -2.45 20.84
CA GLU A 166 -12.02 -1.57 20.00
C GLU A 166 -11.21 -0.98 18.84
N ILE A 167 -9.94 -0.59 19.07
CA ILE A 167 -9.05 -0.10 18.00
C ILE A 167 -8.74 -1.21 16.99
N LYS A 168 -8.47 -2.45 17.43
CA LYS A 168 -8.32 -3.60 16.50
C LYS A 168 -9.59 -3.82 15.68
N ALA A 169 -10.76 -3.73 16.30
CA ALA A 169 -12.03 -3.84 15.59
C ALA A 169 -12.27 -2.69 14.61
N PHE A 170 -11.87 -1.46 14.95
CA PHE A 170 -11.89 -0.31 14.04
C PHE A 170 -11.00 -0.54 12.82
N ILE A 171 -9.77 -1.03 13.02
CA ILE A 171 -8.85 -1.41 11.93
C ILE A 171 -9.47 -2.53 11.09
N GLY A 172 -10.07 -3.54 11.71
CA GLY A 172 -10.81 -4.60 11.01
C GLY A 172 -11.91 -4.07 10.10
N LEU A 173 -12.66 -3.03 10.53
CA LEU A 173 -13.66 -2.38 9.68
C LEU A 173 -13.05 -1.57 8.54
N LEU A 174 -11.88 -0.94 8.73
CA LEU A 174 -11.14 -0.28 7.64
C LEU A 174 -10.73 -1.31 6.58
N TYR A 175 -10.14 -2.42 6.97
CA TYR A 175 -9.79 -3.51 6.06
C TYR A 175 -11.03 -4.10 5.37
N PHE A 176 -12.13 -4.27 6.10
CA PHE A 176 -13.38 -4.75 5.51
C PHE A 176 -13.90 -3.80 4.43
N ALA A 177 -13.84 -2.49 4.67
CA ALA A 177 -14.17 -1.48 3.66
C ALA A 177 -13.29 -1.63 2.40
N GLY A 178 -12.00 -1.93 2.57
CA GLY A 178 -11.07 -2.22 1.47
C GLY A 178 -11.45 -3.49 0.71
N VAL A 179 -11.71 -4.60 1.40
CA VAL A 179 -12.18 -5.87 0.79
C VAL A 179 -13.47 -5.69 -0.02
N LYS A 180 -14.34 -4.79 0.44
CA LYS A 180 -15.59 -4.43 -0.25
C LYS A 180 -15.41 -3.34 -1.32
N LYS A 181 -14.19 -2.83 -1.51
CA LYS A 181 -13.85 -1.75 -2.46
C LYS A 181 -14.76 -0.52 -2.31
N SER A 182 -15.11 -0.19 -1.06
CA SER A 182 -16.10 0.85 -0.72
C SER A 182 -15.48 2.23 -0.49
N ALA A 183 -14.28 2.50 -0.97
CA ALA A 183 -13.55 3.76 -0.75
C ALA A 183 -14.33 5.02 -1.16
N HIS A 184 -15.16 4.92 -2.20
CA HIS A 184 -15.99 6.02 -2.72
C HIS A 184 -17.43 6.02 -2.22
N VAL A 185 -17.82 5.05 -1.39
CA VAL A 185 -19.16 4.95 -0.81
C VAL A 185 -19.23 5.89 0.41
N ASN A 186 -20.33 6.63 0.54
CA ASN A 186 -20.56 7.46 1.74
C ASN A 186 -20.51 6.60 3.02
N ILE A 187 -19.84 7.09 4.06
CA ILE A 187 -19.71 6.35 5.32
C ILE A 187 -21.08 5.95 5.88
N GLY A 188 -22.07 6.86 5.90
CA GLY A 188 -23.41 6.58 6.40
C GLY A 188 -24.09 5.42 5.68
N GLU A 189 -23.83 5.23 4.40
CA GLU A 189 -24.37 4.16 3.57
C GLU A 189 -23.87 2.78 3.98
N LEU A 190 -22.62 2.65 4.47
CA LEU A 190 -22.10 1.39 4.97
C LEU A 190 -22.90 0.82 6.16
N TRP A 191 -23.61 1.67 6.87
CA TRP A 191 -24.54 1.32 7.96
C TRP A 191 -26.02 1.34 7.55
N SER A 192 -26.34 1.62 6.29
CA SER A 192 -27.74 1.64 5.84
C SER A 192 -28.38 0.25 5.95
N THR A 193 -29.71 0.22 5.97
CA THR A 193 -30.44 -1.04 6.05
C THR A 193 -30.49 -1.74 4.70
N GLU A 194 -30.54 -0.96 3.63
CA GLU A 194 -30.71 -1.43 2.26
C GLU A 194 -29.38 -1.75 1.58
N PHE A 195 -28.39 -0.85 1.71
CA PHE A 195 -27.11 -0.96 0.98
C PHE A 195 -25.92 -1.29 1.87
N GLY A 196 -26.08 -1.21 3.20
CA GLY A 196 -24.98 -1.42 4.14
C GLY A 196 -24.70 -2.89 4.41
N TYR A 197 -23.60 -3.12 5.11
CA TYR A 197 -23.16 -4.47 5.47
C TYR A 197 -23.45 -4.76 6.95
N VAL A 198 -23.90 -5.99 7.22
CA VAL A 198 -24.23 -6.45 8.58
C VAL A 198 -23.03 -6.31 9.53
N LEU A 199 -21.81 -6.59 9.05
CA LEU A 199 -20.59 -6.55 9.86
C LEU A 199 -20.34 -5.15 10.46
N PHE A 200 -20.53 -4.07 9.70
CA PHE A 200 -20.39 -2.70 10.24
C PHE A 200 -21.32 -2.46 11.43
N LYS A 201 -22.60 -2.81 11.30
CA LYS A 201 -23.59 -2.67 12.38
C LYS A 201 -23.31 -3.55 13.59
N ALA A 202 -22.83 -4.76 13.32
CA ALA A 202 -22.46 -5.72 14.36
C ALA A 202 -21.27 -5.24 15.18
N VAL A 203 -20.20 -4.73 14.53
CA VAL A 203 -18.97 -4.31 15.20
C VAL A 203 -19.16 -3.01 15.97
N MET A 204 -19.65 -1.93 15.36
CA MET A 204 -19.92 -0.66 16.07
C MET A 204 -20.98 0.19 15.34
N CYS A 205 -21.53 1.18 16.01
CA CYS A 205 -22.44 2.12 15.33
C CYS A 205 -21.66 3.17 14.54
N SER A 206 -22.28 3.75 13.50
CA SER A 206 -21.67 4.75 12.62
C SER A 206 -21.13 5.98 13.37
N ARG A 207 -21.86 6.45 14.39
CA ARG A 207 -21.42 7.57 15.24
C ARG A 207 -20.11 7.26 15.98
N ARG A 208 -19.97 6.05 16.56
CA ARG A 208 -18.73 5.67 17.26
C ARG A 208 -17.57 5.52 16.28
N PHE A 209 -17.83 4.94 15.12
CA PHE A 209 -16.82 4.83 14.05
C PHE A 209 -16.33 6.21 13.60
N GLY A 210 -17.26 7.14 13.30
CA GLY A 210 -16.91 8.51 12.93
C GLY A 210 -16.19 9.26 14.04
N PHE A 211 -16.63 9.10 15.30
CA PHE A 211 -15.96 9.68 16.46
C PHE A 211 -14.51 9.19 16.59
N LEU A 212 -14.28 7.88 16.53
CA LEU A 212 -12.93 7.33 16.59
C LEU A 212 -12.07 7.80 15.40
N ALA A 213 -12.61 7.81 14.18
CA ALA A 213 -11.92 8.31 13.01
C ALA A 213 -11.45 9.76 13.16
N ALA A 214 -12.29 10.63 13.78
CA ALA A 214 -11.95 12.02 14.05
C ALA A 214 -10.93 12.18 15.19
N ARG A 215 -11.01 11.33 16.22
CA ARG A 215 -10.18 11.47 17.45
C ARG A 215 -8.94 10.58 17.45
N LEU A 216 -8.72 9.75 16.44
CA LEU A 216 -7.54 8.88 16.36
C LEU A 216 -6.25 9.72 16.32
N ARG A 217 -5.30 9.41 17.22
CA ARG A 217 -4.00 10.07 17.33
C ARG A 217 -2.89 9.04 17.45
N PHE A 218 -1.71 9.39 16.94
CA PHE A 218 -0.55 8.50 16.90
C PHE A 218 0.63 9.04 17.70
N ASP A 219 0.49 10.25 18.29
CA ASP A 219 1.51 10.91 19.08
C ASP A 219 0.89 11.83 20.13
N ASP A 220 1.75 12.36 21.02
CA ASP A 220 1.32 13.37 21.99
C ASP A 220 1.17 14.74 21.33
N LYS A 221 -0.07 15.22 21.18
CA LYS A 221 -0.37 16.53 20.59
C LYS A 221 0.27 17.68 21.38
N ASN A 222 0.46 17.56 22.70
CA ASN A 222 1.02 18.64 23.53
C ASN A 222 2.48 18.94 23.20
N THR A 223 3.27 17.91 22.82
CA THR A 223 4.68 18.06 22.46
C THR A 223 4.90 18.20 20.96
N ARG A 224 3.84 18.01 20.15
CA ARG A 224 3.92 17.97 18.70
C ARG A 224 4.49 19.26 18.09
N ALA A 225 4.04 20.42 18.53
CA ALA A 225 4.48 21.70 17.98
C ALA A 225 6.01 21.87 18.07
N GLU A 226 6.61 21.46 19.19
CA GLU A 226 8.06 21.51 19.36
C GLU A 226 8.79 20.47 18.49
N ARG A 227 8.30 19.23 18.48
CA ARG A 227 8.89 18.15 17.65
C ARG A 227 8.82 18.44 16.16
N ARG A 228 7.76 19.09 15.68
CA ARG A 228 7.60 19.48 14.27
C ARG A 228 8.63 20.48 13.77
N LYS A 229 9.27 21.26 14.64
CA LYS A 229 10.35 22.15 14.23
C LYS A 229 11.55 21.41 13.64
N HIS A 230 11.73 20.15 14.02
CA HIS A 230 12.85 19.31 13.61
C HIS A 230 12.43 18.08 12.81
N ASP A 231 11.17 17.64 12.95
CA ASP A 231 10.65 16.47 12.27
C ASP A 231 9.23 16.70 11.73
N LEU A 232 9.13 16.82 10.43
CA LEU A 232 7.87 16.98 9.72
C LEU A 232 6.88 15.82 9.97
N LEU A 233 7.40 14.63 10.23
CA LEU A 233 6.62 13.42 10.46
C LEU A 233 6.29 13.16 11.94
N ALA A 234 6.58 14.11 12.84
CA ALA A 234 6.35 13.97 14.28
C ALA A 234 4.97 13.37 14.65
N PRO A 235 3.85 13.71 13.96
CA PRO A 235 2.53 13.14 14.28
C PRO A 235 2.39 11.62 14.06
N ILE A 236 3.33 10.97 13.35
CA ILE A 236 3.24 9.54 12.99
C ILE A 236 4.59 8.82 13.09
N ARG A 237 5.68 9.55 13.37
CA ARG A 237 7.08 9.07 13.32
C ARG A 237 7.28 7.78 14.10
N ASP A 238 6.94 7.78 15.37
CA ASP A 238 7.22 6.67 16.29
C ASP A 238 6.51 5.38 15.84
N LEU A 239 5.26 5.52 15.37
CA LEU A 239 4.48 4.40 14.85
C LEU A 239 5.08 3.86 13.54
N TRP A 240 5.52 4.75 12.64
CA TRP A 240 6.15 4.39 11.39
C TRP A 240 7.47 3.65 11.57
N GLU A 241 8.33 4.15 12.43
CA GLU A 241 9.63 3.54 12.69
C GLU A 241 9.50 2.15 13.29
N LYS A 242 8.56 1.96 14.25
CA LYS A 242 8.26 0.64 14.79
C LYS A 242 7.75 -0.31 13.71
N PHE A 243 6.85 0.13 12.85
CA PHE A 243 6.34 -0.69 11.75
C PHE A 243 7.46 -1.14 10.80
N ILE A 244 8.31 -0.22 10.34
CA ILE A 244 9.43 -0.54 9.44
C ILE A 244 10.46 -1.44 10.14
N GLN A 245 10.76 -1.19 11.41
CA GLN A 245 11.64 -2.06 12.19
C GLN A 245 11.08 -3.49 12.27
N ASN A 246 9.78 -3.65 12.46
CA ASN A 246 9.11 -4.95 12.48
C ASN A 246 9.18 -5.64 11.10
N CYS A 247 9.02 -4.90 10.00
CA CYS A 247 9.21 -5.44 8.66
C CYS A 247 10.61 -6.03 8.48
N MET A 248 11.66 -5.32 8.88
CA MET A 248 13.04 -5.80 8.80
C MET A 248 13.32 -6.96 9.75
N THR A 249 12.74 -6.92 10.95
CA THR A 249 12.99 -7.91 12.00
C THR A 249 12.39 -9.28 11.65
N ASN A 250 11.25 -9.32 11.01
CA ASN A 250 10.50 -10.55 10.77
C ASN A 250 10.72 -11.18 9.39
N TYR A 251 11.66 -10.66 8.60
CA TYR A 251 11.91 -11.14 7.23
C TYR A 251 13.39 -11.22 6.88
N THR A 252 13.79 -12.26 6.17
CA THR A 252 15.09 -12.40 5.51
C THR A 252 14.88 -12.17 4.02
N PRO A 253 15.43 -11.08 3.41
CA PRO A 253 15.24 -10.80 1.99
C PRO A 253 16.12 -11.67 1.10
N SER A 254 15.68 -11.87 -0.15
CA SER A 254 16.46 -12.54 -1.21
C SER A 254 17.72 -11.76 -1.58
N GLU A 255 18.49 -12.26 -2.55
CA GLU A 255 19.68 -11.58 -3.09
C GLU A 255 19.34 -10.34 -3.93
N GLU A 256 18.13 -10.28 -4.48
CA GLU A 256 17.71 -9.23 -5.41
C GLU A 256 16.72 -8.26 -4.73
N MET A 257 17.10 -6.99 -4.68
CA MET A 257 16.31 -5.94 -4.04
C MET A 257 15.96 -4.84 -5.06
N THR A 258 14.82 -4.20 -4.87
CA THR A 258 14.36 -3.08 -5.70
C THR A 258 14.22 -1.82 -4.85
N ALA A 259 14.86 -0.74 -5.28
CA ALA A 259 14.65 0.59 -4.70
C ALA A 259 13.79 1.44 -5.66
N ASP A 260 12.60 1.79 -5.22
CA ASP A 260 11.66 2.62 -5.98
C ASP A 260 10.73 3.39 -5.04
N LYS A 261 9.74 4.09 -5.58
CA LYS A 261 8.86 5.02 -4.88
C LYS A 261 7.40 4.54 -4.88
N GLN A 262 6.79 4.51 -3.70
CA GLN A 262 5.35 4.35 -3.53
C GLN A 262 4.70 5.71 -3.24
N LEU A 263 3.47 5.94 -3.73
CA LEU A 263 2.71 7.17 -3.49
C LEU A 263 1.44 6.88 -2.69
N PHE A 264 1.30 7.51 -1.52
CA PHE A 264 0.03 7.59 -0.81
C PHE A 264 -0.75 8.79 -1.34
N GLY A 265 -1.72 8.56 -2.23
CA GLY A 265 -2.50 9.63 -2.85
C GLY A 265 -3.15 10.55 -1.79
N PHE A 266 -2.85 11.86 -1.82
CA PHE A 266 -3.33 12.84 -0.85
C PHE A 266 -3.44 14.23 -1.47
N ARG A 267 -4.58 14.89 -1.27
CA ARG A 267 -4.84 16.24 -1.80
C ARG A 267 -4.86 17.33 -0.72
N GLY A 268 -4.89 16.93 0.57
CA GLY A 268 -4.90 17.86 1.70
C GLY A 268 -3.56 18.60 1.88
N LYS A 269 -3.43 19.32 2.99
CA LYS A 269 -2.23 20.10 3.34
C LYS A 269 -1.17 19.17 3.92
N PHE A 270 -0.02 19.05 3.26
CA PHE A 270 1.19 18.39 3.72
C PHE A 270 2.41 19.10 3.10
N PRO A 271 3.39 19.58 3.90
CA PRO A 271 4.46 20.43 3.37
C PRO A 271 5.33 19.76 2.32
N ALA A 272 5.62 18.46 2.45
CA ALA A 272 6.41 17.71 1.49
C ALA A 272 5.53 16.92 0.48
N LYS A 273 4.33 17.40 0.19
CA LYS A 273 3.44 16.82 -0.80
C LYS A 273 4.03 16.97 -2.20
N VAL A 274 4.10 15.87 -2.95
CA VAL A 274 4.60 15.85 -4.32
C VAL A 274 3.48 15.66 -5.33
N TYR A 275 3.70 16.16 -6.56
CA TYR A 275 2.88 15.83 -7.71
C TYR A 275 3.66 14.92 -8.65
N ILE A 276 3.14 13.74 -8.94
CA ILE A 276 3.74 12.82 -9.90
C ILE A 276 2.98 12.92 -11.21
N LYS A 277 3.64 13.48 -12.24
CA LYS A 277 3.05 13.77 -13.55
C LYS A 277 2.58 12.49 -14.27
N SER A 278 3.37 11.43 -14.24
CA SER A 278 3.06 10.14 -14.88
C SER A 278 1.81 9.47 -14.27
N LYS A 279 1.48 9.76 -13.02
CA LYS A 279 0.30 9.22 -12.31
C LYS A 279 -0.83 10.25 -12.17
N GLU A 280 -0.62 11.50 -12.63
CA GLU A 280 -1.53 12.65 -12.49
C GLU A 280 -2.10 12.82 -11.08
N ARG A 281 -1.28 12.58 -10.04
CA ARG A 281 -1.72 12.52 -8.64
C ARG A 281 -0.78 13.28 -7.72
N TYR A 282 -1.40 13.95 -6.74
CA TYR A 282 -0.71 14.47 -5.55
C TYR A 282 -0.66 13.40 -4.47
N GLY A 283 0.42 13.40 -3.67
CA GLY A 283 0.51 12.46 -2.56
C GLY A 283 1.75 12.62 -1.69
N ILE A 284 1.85 11.73 -0.72
CA ILE A 284 3.00 11.55 0.16
C ILE A 284 3.87 10.46 -0.46
N LYS A 285 5.09 10.82 -0.85
CA LYS A 285 6.04 9.92 -1.51
C LYS A 285 6.82 9.12 -0.45
N ILE A 286 6.88 7.82 -0.63
CA ILE A 286 7.62 6.90 0.24
C ILE A 286 8.70 6.25 -0.61
N MET A 287 9.97 6.35 -0.20
CA MET A 287 11.07 5.62 -0.81
C MET A 287 11.10 4.22 -0.20
N CYS A 288 11.01 3.20 -1.03
CA CYS A 288 10.85 1.82 -0.62
C CYS A 288 12.05 0.97 -1.05
N LEU A 289 12.40 0.00 -0.23
CA LEU A 289 13.30 -1.10 -0.53
C LEU A 289 12.49 -2.39 -0.43
N ASN A 290 12.16 -2.96 -1.58
CA ASN A 290 11.39 -4.20 -1.68
C ASN A 290 12.29 -5.36 -2.11
N ASP A 291 11.94 -6.55 -1.69
CA ASP A 291 12.46 -7.78 -2.25
C ASP A 291 11.91 -7.95 -3.68
N ALA A 292 12.79 -8.15 -4.67
CA ALA A 292 12.38 -8.26 -6.06
C ALA A 292 11.65 -9.58 -6.37
N THR A 293 11.89 -10.63 -5.56
CA THR A 293 11.31 -11.97 -5.76
C THR A 293 9.91 -12.08 -5.15
N THR A 294 9.75 -11.58 -3.91
CA THR A 294 8.50 -11.73 -3.14
C THR A 294 7.66 -10.47 -3.13
N ASN A 295 8.19 -9.34 -3.60
CA ASN A 295 7.64 -7.99 -3.51
C ASN A 295 7.51 -7.45 -2.06
N TYR A 296 8.03 -8.15 -1.04
CA TYR A 296 7.94 -7.76 0.37
C TYR A 296 8.59 -6.39 0.61
N LEU A 297 7.90 -5.48 1.31
CA LEU A 297 8.47 -4.21 1.74
C LEU A 297 9.40 -4.46 2.93
N TYR A 298 10.71 -4.38 2.70
CA TYR A 298 11.73 -4.63 3.70
C TYR A 298 12.06 -3.39 4.52
N ASN A 299 12.29 -2.26 3.85
CA ASN A 299 12.59 -0.98 4.48
C ASN A 299 11.96 0.17 3.69
N ALA A 300 11.63 1.28 4.35
CA ALA A 300 11.12 2.44 3.65
C ALA A 300 11.36 3.74 4.43
N LEU A 301 11.49 4.84 3.69
CA LEU A 301 11.69 6.18 4.24
C LEU A 301 10.76 7.18 3.56
N PRO A 302 9.90 7.91 4.32
CA PRO A 302 9.05 8.94 3.76
C PRO A 302 9.88 10.12 3.22
N TYR A 303 9.49 10.64 2.06
CA TYR A 303 10.09 11.84 1.49
C TYR A 303 9.59 13.09 2.23
N VAL A 304 10.51 13.85 2.78
CA VAL A 304 10.21 15.06 3.58
C VAL A 304 10.73 16.35 2.94
N GLY A 305 11.10 16.31 1.65
CA GLY A 305 11.69 17.46 0.96
C GLY A 305 13.19 17.58 1.24
N LYS A 306 13.62 18.75 1.73
CA LYS A 306 15.03 19.00 2.06
C LYS A 306 15.48 18.10 3.22
N VAL A 307 16.60 17.44 3.03
CA VAL A 307 17.26 16.58 4.04
C VAL A 307 18.73 17.00 4.18
N ASN A 308 19.31 16.75 5.34
CA ASN A 308 20.75 16.97 5.54
C ASN A 308 21.51 15.84 4.84
N THR A 309 22.12 16.14 3.70
CA THR A 309 22.95 15.22 2.93
C THR A 309 24.42 15.35 3.33
N LEU A 310 25.21 14.33 3.00
CA LEU A 310 26.68 14.43 3.11
C LEU A 310 27.21 15.44 2.07
N ALA A 311 28.41 15.97 2.30
CA ALA A 311 29.02 16.91 1.37
C ALA A 311 29.10 16.31 -0.05
N GLY A 312 28.50 16.98 -1.03
CA GLY A 312 28.45 16.53 -2.42
C GLY A 312 27.43 15.41 -2.72
N GLU A 313 26.67 14.95 -1.73
CA GLU A 313 25.65 13.92 -1.93
C GLU A 313 24.34 14.54 -2.44
N SER A 314 23.78 13.99 -3.52
CA SER A 314 22.46 14.38 -4.00
C SER A 314 21.33 13.84 -3.13
N ILE A 315 20.16 14.47 -3.14
CA ILE A 315 18.96 13.98 -2.43
C ILE A 315 18.61 12.52 -2.81
N PRO A 316 18.57 12.13 -4.10
CA PRO A 316 18.35 10.73 -4.47
C PRO A 316 19.38 9.76 -3.88
N SER A 317 20.66 10.14 -3.89
CA SER A 317 21.74 9.32 -3.32
C SER A 317 21.60 9.16 -1.81
N TYR A 318 21.17 10.20 -1.09
CA TYR A 318 20.85 10.11 0.33
C TYR A 318 19.76 9.06 0.59
N TYR A 319 18.65 9.11 -0.16
CA TYR A 319 17.53 8.19 0.06
C TYR A 319 17.92 6.74 -0.22
N VAL A 320 18.53 6.45 -1.38
CA VAL A 320 18.93 5.06 -1.70
C VAL A 320 19.95 4.53 -0.69
N ARG A 321 20.93 5.35 -0.31
CA ARG A 321 21.91 4.99 0.72
C ARG A 321 21.21 4.67 2.05
N THR A 322 20.28 5.50 2.50
CA THR A 322 19.64 5.32 3.80
C THR A 322 18.70 4.10 3.83
N ILE A 323 17.89 3.89 2.79
CA ILE A 323 17.00 2.72 2.77
C ILE A 323 17.76 1.39 2.64
N CYS A 324 18.94 1.38 2.04
CA CYS A 324 19.76 0.19 1.87
C CYS A 324 20.65 -0.14 3.08
N GLN A 325 20.70 0.74 4.10
CA GLN A 325 21.55 0.52 5.28
C GLN A 325 21.40 -0.87 5.91
N PRO A 326 20.18 -1.46 6.05
CA PRO A 326 20.02 -2.78 6.67
C PRO A 326 20.62 -3.95 5.87
N ILE A 327 20.97 -3.74 4.60
CA ILE A 327 21.55 -4.78 3.72
C ILE A 327 23.04 -4.53 3.40
N TYR A 328 23.69 -3.56 4.02
CA TYR A 328 25.10 -3.29 3.81
C TYR A 328 25.97 -4.51 4.12
N GLY A 329 27.04 -4.71 3.35
CA GLY A 329 27.96 -5.83 3.51
C GLY A 329 27.41 -7.19 3.07
N SER A 330 26.22 -7.23 2.47
CA SER A 330 25.55 -8.50 2.15
C SER A 330 25.79 -9.02 0.73
N ASN A 331 26.52 -8.29 -0.11
CA ASN A 331 26.74 -8.62 -1.53
C ASN A 331 25.44 -8.79 -2.35
N ARG A 332 24.33 -8.19 -1.90
CA ARG A 332 23.07 -8.19 -2.64
C ARG A 332 23.13 -7.27 -3.85
N VAL A 333 22.19 -7.48 -4.76
CA VAL A 333 22.03 -6.66 -5.96
C VAL A 333 20.83 -5.75 -5.79
N LEU A 334 21.01 -4.45 -6.03
CA LEU A 334 19.97 -3.43 -5.97
C LEU A 334 19.58 -2.98 -7.37
N THR A 335 18.33 -3.16 -7.74
CA THR A 335 17.74 -2.58 -8.96
C THR A 335 17.05 -1.26 -8.62
N CYS A 336 17.29 -0.21 -9.41
CA CYS A 336 16.70 1.10 -9.16
C CYS A 336 16.37 1.85 -10.46
N ASP A 337 15.42 2.80 -10.37
CA ASP A 337 15.05 3.66 -11.48
C ASP A 337 16.09 4.78 -11.73
N ASN A 338 15.84 5.59 -12.76
CA ASN A 338 16.75 6.66 -13.19
C ASN A 338 16.92 7.78 -12.15
N TRP A 339 15.93 7.98 -11.26
CA TRP A 339 16.00 9.00 -10.22
C TRP A 339 17.09 8.69 -9.19
N PHE A 340 17.28 7.41 -8.84
CA PHE A 340 18.29 6.95 -7.88
C PHE A 340 19.67 6.73 -8.51
N THR A 341 19.77 6.65 -9.84
CA THR A 341 20.98 6.22 -10.53
C THR A 341 21.95 7.38 -10.79
N SER A 342 23.16 7.25 -10.28
CA SER A 342 24.31 8.09 -10.64
C SER A 342 25.62 7.30 -10.57
N ILE A 343 26.67 7.78 -11.24
CA ILE A 343 27.99 7.14 -11.21
C ILE A 343 28.52 7.07 -9.77
N GLU A 344 28.38 8.15 -9.03
CA GLU A 344 28.91 8.30 -7.68
C GLU A 344 28.25 7.32 -6.71
N ILE A 345 26.93 7.17 -6.77
CA ILE A 345 26.22 6.25 -5.86
C ILE A 345 26.58 4.79 -6.18
N PHE A 346 26.73 4.42 -7.47
CA PHE A 346 27.15 3.07 -7.86
C PHE A 346 28.54 2.72 -7.32
N ASP A 347 29.48 3.66 -7.42
CA ASP A 347 30.82 3.49 -6.84
C ASP A 347 30.77 3.32 -5.33
N LYS A 348 30.00 4.16 -4.66
CA LYS A 348 29.86 4.16 -3.21
C LYS A 348 29.22 2.86 -2.70
N MET A 349 28.12 2.46 -3.31
CA MET A 349 27.41 1.23 -2.92
C MET A 349 28.28 -0.01 -3.10
N LEU A 350 29.03 -0.09 -4.19
CA LEU A 350 29.92 -1.21 -4.45
C LEU A 350 31.13 -1.23 -3.50
N LYS A 351 31.85 -0.09 -3.40
CA LYS A 351 33.15 -0.03 -2.72
C LYS A 351 33.03 0.05 -1.20
N GLU A 352 32.05 0.81 -0.70
CA GLU A 352 31.91 1.06 0.74
C GLU A 352 30.91 0.08 1.40
N TYR A 353 29.88 -0.34 0.66
CA TYR A 353 28.76 -1.09 1.25
C TYR A 353 28.60 -2.51 0.69
N SER A 354 29.49 -2.95 -0.23
CA SER A 354 29.46 -4.27 -0.86
C SER A 354 28.08 -4.62 -1.46
N LEU A 355 27.47 -3.66 -2.16
CA LEU A 355 26.20 -3.83 -2.88
C LEU A 355 26.42 -3.54 -4.36
N SER A 356 26.07 -4.49 -5.21
CA SER A 356 26.01 -4.26 -6.65
C SER A 356 24.72 -3.54 -7.03
N MET A 357 24.77 -2.72 -8.08
CA MET A 357 23.59 -1.99 -8.55
C MET A 357 23.35 -2.18 -10.04
N VAL A 358 22.08 -2.22 -10.43
CA VAL A 358 21.62 -2.17 -11.82
C VAL A 358 20.50 -1.12 -11.91
N GLY A 359 20.59 -0.20 -12.86
CA GLY A 359 19.56 0.83 -12.99
C GLY A 359 19.56 1.55 -14.33
N THR A 360 18.42 2.12 -14.71
CA THR A 360 18.34 3.04 -15.83
C THR A 360 19.05 4.35 -15.45
N ILE A 361 19.65 5.04 -16.41
CA ILE A 361 20.35 6.31 -16.18
C ILE A 361 19.84 7.40 -17.12
N SER A 362 19.54 8.57 -16.58
CA SER A 362 19.03 9.71 -17.34
C SER A 362 20.07 10.21 -18.37
N LYS A 363 19.61 10.50 -19.60
CA LYS A 363 20.45 11.03 -20.70
C LYS A 363 21.15 12.36 -20.35
N ASN A 364 20.64 13.09 -19.38
CA ASN A 364 21.17 14.41 -19.00
C ASN A 364 22.47 14.33 -18.16
N LYS A 365 22.85 13.14 -17.68
CA LYS A 365 24.07 12.98 -16.86
C LYS A 365 25.32 13.30 -17.69
N GLN A 366 26.21 14.12 -17.10
CA GLN A 366 27.43 14.60 -17.78
C GLN A 366 28.50 13.50 -18.00
N HIS A 367 28.43 12.41 -17.24
CA HIS A 367 29.33 11.27 -17.36
C HIS A 367 29.09 10.43 -18.63
N LEU A 368 27.97 10.62 -19.30
CA LEU A 368 27.55 9.80 -20.45
C LEU A 368 28.11 10.33 -21.76
N PRO A 369 28.72 9.47 -22.61
CA PRO A 369 29.19 9.83 -23.94
C PRO A 369 28.02 10.20 -24.85
N GLU A 370 28.15 11.25 -25.67
CA GLU A 370 27.10 11.66 -26.61
C GLU A 370 26.76 10.60 -27.66
N SER A 371 27.71 9.73 -28.03
CA SER A 371 27.46 8.63 -28.95
C SER A 371 26.48 7.59 -28.42
N PHE A 372 26.35 7.45 -27.08
CA PHE A 372 25.45 6.51 -26.41
C PHE A 372 24.02 7.04 -26.30
N LYS A 373 23.85 8.35 -26.33
CA LYS A 373 22.54 9.02 -26.24
C LYS A 373 21.80 9.06 -27.57
N ARG A 374 22.49 8.81 -28.68
CA ARG A 374 21.94 8.89 -30.04
C ARG A 374 21.13 7.65 -30.36
N THR A 375 19.99 7.87 -31.02
CA THR A 375 19.17 6.81 -31.57
C THR A 375 19.92 6.04 -32.66
N ALA A 376 19.57 4.77 -32.83
CA ALA A 376 20.08 3.89 -33.85
C ALA A 376 18.95 2.97 -34.36
N ALA A 377 19.28 2.01 -35.22
CA ALA A 377 18.33 0.99 -35.64
C ALA A 377 17.83 0.18 -34.45
N ALA A 378 16.60 -0.32 -34.53
CA ALA A 378 16.07 -1.23 -33.52
C ALA A 378 17.01 -2.44 -33.34
N GLY A 379 17.16 -2.91 -32.10
CA GLY A 379 18.07 -3.99 -31.75
C GLY A 379 19.54 -3.56 -31.56
N THR A 380 19.91 -2.30 -31.88
CA THR A 380 21.30 -1.85 -31.70
C THR A 380 21.68 -1.79 -30.23
N VAL A 381 22.80 -2.43 -29.88
CA VAL A 381 23.40 -2.43 -28.56
C VAL A 381 24.79 -1.80 -28.61
N ARG A 382 25.16 -1.01 -27.61
CA ARG A 382 26.49 -0.47 -27.40
C ARG A 382 26.90 -0.65 -25.95
N TYR A 383 28.11 -1.12 -25.73
CA TYR A 383 28.69 -1.29 -24.40
C TYR A 383 29.87 -0.34 -24.20
N ALA A 384 30.01 0.16 -22.98
CA ALA A 384 31.21 0.85 -22.55
C ALA A 384 31.46 0.52 -21.06
N TYR A 385 32.72 0.51 -20.68
CA TYR A 385 33.19 0.03 -19.38
C TYR A 385 34.06 1.09 -18.72
N ASP A 386 33.89 1.26 -17.43
CA ASP A 386 34.91 1.91 -16.60
C ASP A 386 35.56 0.86 -15.67
N THR A 387 36.19 1.26 -14.58
CA THR A 387 36.88 0.35 -13.67
C THR A 387 35.98 -0.65 -12.96
N THR A 388 34.70 -0.32 -12.77
CA THR A 388 33.76 -1.09 -11.94
C THR A 388 32.36 -1.23 -12.55
N LYS A 389 32.07 -0.50 -13.63
CA LYS A 389 30.71 -0.40 -14.17
C LYS A 389 30.64 -0.66 -15.67
N THR A 390 29.53 -1.20 -16.09
CA THR A 390 29.13 -1.36 -17.50
C THR A 390 28.03 -0.35 -17.81
N LEU A 391 28.23 0.45 -18.84
CA LEU A 391 27.20 1.31 -19.44
C LEU A 391 26.67 0.61 -20.69
N VAL A 392 25.35 0.45 -20.76
CA VAL A 392 24.64 -0.12 -21.91
C VAL A 392 23.77 0.94 -22.55
N SER A 393 23.85 1.06 -23.88
CA SER A 393 22.87 1.80 -24.68
C SER A 393 22.15 0.81 -25.59
N TYR A 394 20.87 0.64 -25.38
CA TYR A 394 20.02 -0.27 -26.13
C TYR A 394 18.90 0.49 -26.84
N CYS A 395 18.66 0.16 -28.11
CA CYS A 395 17.59 0.74 -28.92
C CYS A 395 16.47 -0.30 -29.12
N PRO A 396 15.46 -0.40 -28.25
CA PRO A 396 14.39 -1.40 -28.36
C PRO A 396 13.50 -1.16 -29.59
N LYS A 397 13.29 0.10 -29.99
CA LYS A 397 12.48 0.53 -31.13
C LYS A 397 13.15 1.71 -31.83
N LYS A 398 12.78 1.96 -33.10
CA LYS A 398 13.23 3.14 -33.84
C LYS A 398 12.96 4.41 -33.01
N ASN A 399 13.96 5.28 -32.91
CA ASN A 399 13.92 6.55 -32.16
C ASN A 399 13.83 6.43 -30.63
N LYS A 400 13.91 5.24 -30.03
CA LYS A 400 13.99 5.07 -28.57
C LYS A 400 15.36 4.53 -28.15
N VAL A 401 16.01 5.18 -27.19
CA VAL A 401 17.27 4.73 -26.57
C VAL A 401 17.05 4.62 -25.08
N VAL A 402 17.40 3.47 -24.53
CA VAL A 402 17.44 3.20 -23.09
C VAL A 402 18.90 3.07 -22.68
N LEU A 403 19.27 3.73 -21.60
CA LEU A 403 20.60 3.69 -21.02
C LEU A 403 20.53 2.99 -19.67
N LEU A 404 21.34 1.94 -19.48
CA LEU A 404 21.48 1.24 -18.21
C LEU A 404 22.92 1.33 -17.71
N LEU A 405 23.04 1.36 -16.41
CA LEU A 405 24.30 1.26 -15.69
C LEU A 405 24.26 0.03 -14.79
N SER A 406 25.34 -0.75 -14.76
CA SER A 406 25.49 -1.92 -13.89
C SER A 406 26.86 -1.95 -13.24
N SER A 407 26.91 -2.33 -12.00
CA SER A 407 28.14 -2.73 -11.30
C SER A 407 28.14 -4.23 -10.96
N LEU A 408 27.20 -5.00 -11.51
CA LEU A 408 27.08 -6.44 -11.26
C LEU A 408 28.16 -7.23 -11.99
N ASP A 409 28.31 -6.98 -13.29
CA ASP A 409 29.32 -7.62 -14.13
C ASP A 409 29.80 -6.70 -15.26
N GLN A 410 30.89 -7.08 -15.93
CA GLN A 410 31.49 -6.35 -17.06
C GLN A 410 31.62 -7.22 -18.30
N ASN A 411 30.82 -8.27 -18.46
CA ASN A 411 30.97 -9.28 -19.52
C ASN A 411 30.42 -8.82 -20.89
N GLY A 412 29.52 -7.83 -20.93
CA GLY A 412 28.94 -7.31 -22.18
C GLY A 412 28.16 -8.32 -23.00
N LYS A 413 27.55 -9.31 -22.35
CA LYS A 413 26.82 -10.38 -23.03
C LYS A 413 25.46 -9.91 -23.55
N THR A 414 25.13 -10.41 -24.73
CA THR A 414 23.84 -10.21 -25.37
C THR A 414 23.29 -11.58 -25.74
N ASN A 415 22.05 -11.86 -25.37
CA ASN A 415 21.38 -13.11 -25.73
C ASN A 415 21.19 -13.17 -27.25
N GLN A 416 21.46 -14.33 -27.85
CA GLN A 416 21.36 -14.49 -29.30
C GLN A 416 19.93 -14.38 -29.82
N VAL A 417 18.95 -14.78 -28.99
CA VAL A 417 17.51 -14.67 -29.25
C VAL A 417 16.85 -14.20 -27.94
N PRO A 418 16.21 -13.05 -27.91
CA PRO A 418 15.83 -12.09 -28.96
C PRO A 418 16.84 -10.94 -29.22
N GLY A 419 18.15 -11.13 -28.98
CA GLY A 419 19.18 -10.10 -29.22
C GLY A 419 19.18 -8.97 -28.19
N ARG A 420 18.69 -9.24 -26.97
CA ARG A 420 18.66 -8.28 -25.86
C ARG A 420 19.90 -8.44 -24.97
N PRO A 421 20.46 -7.33 -24.46
CA PRO A 421 21.51 -7.39 -23.43
C PRO A 421 21.03 -8.13 -22.17
N GLU A 422 21.85 -9.02 -21.62
CA GLU A 422 21.51 -9.72 -20.36
C GLU A 422 21.17 -8.77 -19.21
N ILE A 423 21.87 -7.63 -19.15
CA ILE A 423 21.62 -6.58 -18.15
C ILE A 423 20.23 -5.94 -18.30
N VAL A 424 19.68 -5.83 -19.53
CA VAL A 424 18.34 -5.33 -19.78
C VAL A 424 17.29 -6.33 -19.30
N GLU A 425 17.52 -7.61 -19.54
CA GLU A 425 16.63 -8.69 -19.06
C GLU A 425 16.65 -8.78 -17.54
N TYR A 426 17.85 -8.70 -16.94
CA TYR A 426 18.00 -8.64 -15.49
C TYR A 426 17.23 -7.48 -14.89
N TYR A 427 17.42 -6.26 -15.42
CA TYR A 427 16.69 -5.07 -14.98
C TYR A 427 15.18 -5.26 -15.08
N ASN A 428 14.68 -5.74 -16.22
CA ASN A 428 13.25 -5.94 -16.42
C ASN A 428 12.64 -6.95 -15.44
N ARG A 429 13.37 -8.03 -15.12
CA ARG A 429 12.92 -9.05 -14.16
C ARG A 429 12.85 -8.52 -12.75
N THR A 430 13.76 -7.64 -12.36
CA THR A 430 13.94 -7.22 -10.96
C THR A 430 13.34 -5.84 -10.63
N LYS A 431 13.01 -5.00 -11.60
CA LYS A 431 12.51 -3.63 -11.37
C LYS A 431 11.12 -3.54 -10.76
N GLU A 432 10.29 -4.58 -10.91
CA GLU A 432 8.86 -4.53 -10.60
C GLU A 432 8.53 -4.68 -9.10
N GLY A 433 9.50 -5.02 -8.24
CA GLY A 433 9.25 -5.34 -6.82
C GLY A 433 8.39 -4.30 -6.08
N THR A 434 8.75 -3.01 -6.16
CA THR A 434 7.97 -1.94 -5.52
C THR A 434 6.65 -1.65 -6.25
N ASN A 435 6.62 -1.74 -7.58
CA ASN A 435 5.41 -1.49 -8.35
C ASN A 435 4.35 -2.58 -8.10
N CYS A 436 4.76 -3.86 -8.10
CA CYS A 436 3.89 -4.98 -7.73
C CYS A 436 3.38 -4.85 -6.29
N PHE A 437 4.25 -4.51 -5.34
CA PHE A 437 3.84 -4.24 -3.96
C PHE A 437 2.82 -3.11 -3.87
N SER A 438 3.07 -1.99 -4.56
CA SER A 438 2.15 -0.84 -4.59
C SER A 438 0.80 -1.21 -5.22
N HIS A 439 0.81 -2.05 -6.25
CA HIS A 439 -0.40 -2.58 -6.85
C HIS A 439 -1.19 -3.45 -5.85
N LEU A 440 -0.54 -4.39 -5.17
CA LEU A 440 -1.15 -5.22 -4.13
C LEU A 440 -1.79 -4.37 -3.02
N CYS A 441 -1.09 -3.31 -2.54
CA CYS A 441 -1.66 -2.35 -1.58
C CYS A 441 -2.93 -1.67 -2.11
N SER A 442 -3.02 -1.41 -3.41
CA SER A 442 -4.17 -0.73 -4.01
C SER A 442 -5.40 -1.62 -4.21
N LEU A 443 -5.21 -2.95 -4.34
CA LEU A 443 -6.31 -3.88 -4.65
C LEU A 443 -7.41 -3.90 -3.59
N TYR A 444 -7.03 -3.88 -2.31
CA TYR A 444 -7.93 -3.91 -1.15
C TYR A 444 -7.61 -2.81 -0.16
N SER A 445 -7.25 -1.62 -0.67
CA SER A 445 -6.86 -0.49 0.15
C SER A 445 -7.98 -0.07 1.12
N CYS A 446 -7.62 0.09 2.37
CA CYS A 446 -8.48 0.63 3.42
C CYS A 446 -8.59 2.17 3.39
N SER A 447 -7.94 2.80 2.41
CA SER A 447 -7.87 4.24 2.26
C SER A 447 -9.24 4.86 1.97
N ARG A 448 -9.55 5.98 2.64
CA ARG A 448 -10.76 6.78 2.43
C ARG A 448 -10.39 8.26 2.37
N GLY A 449 -11.29 9.09 1.83
CA GLY A 449 -11.10 10.55 1.77
C GLY A 449 -10.90 11.14 3.17
N THR A 450 -9.84 11.91 3.35
CA THR A 450 -9.52 12.64 4.58
C THR A 450 -8.67 13.86 4.24
N GLN A 451 -8.82 14.95 5.02
CA GLN A 451 -7.92 16.10 4.95
C GLN A 451 -6.72 15.96 5.92
N ARG A 452 -6.77 15.00 6.83
CA ARG A 452 -5.73 14.74 7.82
C ARG A 452 -4.64 13.86 7.21
N TRP A 453 -3.45 14.42 6.90
CA TRP A 453 -2.36 13.64 6.33
C TRP A 453 -1.85 12.50 7.24
N PRO A 454 -1.81 12.62 8.62
CA PRO A 454 -1.41 11.49 9.45
C PRO A 454 -2.38 10.31 9.35
N MET A 455 -3.68 10.59 9.19
CA MET A 455 -4.69 9.54 8.98
C MET A 455 -4.53 8.87 7.61
N ARG A 456 -4.24 9.64 6.55
CA ARG A 456 -3.94 9.07 5.23
C ARG A 456 -2.67 8.21 5.26
N PHE A 457 -1.66 8.68 5.99
CA PHE A 457 -0.40 7.96 6.18
C PHE A 457 -0.64 6.63 6.92
N PHE A 458 -1.40 6.68 8.02
CA PHE A 458 -1.79 5.50 8.79
C PHE A 458 -2.54 4.45 7.95
N MET A 459 -3.51 4.88 7.14
CA MET A 459 -4.20 3.96 6.23
C MET A 459 -3.25 3.34 5.20
N GLY A 460 -2.28 4.10 4.67
CA GLY A 460 -1.24 3.56 3.79
C GLY A 460 -0.35 2.53 4.48
N MET A 461 0.01 2.77 5.74
CA MET A 461 0.78 1.83 6.55
C MET A 461 -0.02 0.54 6.85
N LEU A 462 -1.33 0.65 7.08
CA LEU A 462 -2.20 -0.53 7.20
C LEU A 462 -2.25 -1.34 5.90
N ASP A 463 -2.36 -0.69 4.74
CA ASP A 463 -2.31 -1.37 3.44
C ASP A 463 -0.99 -2.14 3.28
N GLN A 464 0.13 -1.52 3.62
CA GLN A 464 1.46 -2.16 3.60
C GLN A 464 1.54 -3.34 4.58
N ALA A 465 1.02 -3.18 5.81
CA ALA A 465 0.99 -4.24 6.82
C ALA A 465 0.16 -5.44 6.36
N GLY A 466 -1.00 -5.19 5.75
CA GLY A 466 -1.87 -6.24 5.20
C GLY A 466 -1.20 -7.05 4.09
N VAL A 467 -0.52 -6.37 3.16
CA VAL A 467 0.21 -7.04 2.06
C VAL A 467 1.42 -7.81 2.58
N ASN A 468 2.28 -7.17 3.39
CA ASN A 468 3.47 -7.81 3.94
C ASN A 468 3.12 -9.04 4.77
N SER A 469 2.09 -8.97 5.62
CA SER A 469 1.67 -10.14 6.41
C SER A 469 1.12 -11.28 5.55
N GLY A 470 0.42 -10.98 4.45
CA GLY A 470 -0.01 -11.97 3.48
C GLY A 470 1.16 -12.68 2.77
N ILE A 471 2.19 -11.91 2.40
CA ILE A 471 3.43 -12.46 1.80
C ILE A 471 4.14 -13.39 2.81
N LEU A 472 4.37 -12.93 4.04
CA LEU A 472 5.00 -13.74 5.09
C LEU A 472 4.22 -15.02 5.38
N PHE A 473 2.89 -14.92 5.47
CA PHE A 473 2.01 -16.07 5.74
C PHE A 473 2.14 -17.15 4.67
N ASN A 474 2.16 -16.75 3.40
CA ASN A 474 2.27 -17.67 2.27
C ASN A 474 3.69 -18.24 2.07
N LEU A 475 4.72 -17.62 2.65
CA LEU A 475 6.09 -18.15 2.64
C LEU A 475 6.30 -19.28 3.67
N LEU A 476 5.41 -19.47 4.63
CA LEU A 476 5.50 -20.56 5.59
C LEU A 476 4.92 -21.84 4.98
N PRO A 477 5.71 -22.92 4.83
CA PRO A 477 5.24 -24.17 4.25
C PRO A 477 4.20 -24.90 5.11
N THR A 478 4.08 -24.51 6.38
CA THR A 478 3.07 -25.04 7.33
C THR A 478 1.69 -24.47 7.10
N ASN A 479 1.57 -23.33 6.45
CA ASN A 479 0.31 -22.65 6.22
C ASN A 479 -0.29 -23.02 4.86
N ALA A 480 -1.61 -23.04 4.79
CA ALA A 480 -2.30 -23.13 3.50
C ALA A 480 -2.11 -21.81 2.74
N VAL A 481 -1.77 -21.88 1.45
CA VAL A 481 -1.62 -20.69 0.61
C VAL A 481 -2.99 -20.05 0.42
N LEU A 482 -3.09 -18.77 0.81
CA LEU A 482 -4.30 -17.95 0.64
C LEU A 482 -4.07 -16.89 -0.44
N ASP A 483 -5.10 -16.67 -1.27
CA ASP A 483 -5.09 -15.46 -2.08
C ASP A 483 -5.21 -14.20 -1.18
N GLN A 484 -4.83 -13.03 -1.72
CA GLN A 484 -4.84 -11.80 -0.93
C GLN A 484 -6.24 -11.47 -0.36
N ARG A 485 -7.30 -11.78 -1.10
CA ARG A 485 -8.68 -11.50 -0.66
C ARG A 485 -9.11 -12.41 0.48
N GLU A 486 -8.76 -13.68 0.39
CA GLU A 486 -9.05 -14.68 1.44
C GLU A 486 -8.28 -14.34 2.71
N PHE A 487 -6.97 -14.08 2.59
CA PHE A 487 -6.15 -13.62 3.70
C PHE A 487 -6.75 -12.39 4.40
N MET A 488 -7.13 -11.36 3.63
CA MET A 488 -7.73 -10.14 4.19
C MET A 488 -9.09 -10.39 4.85
N LYS A 489 -9.92 -11.31 4.36
CA LYS A 489 -11.19 -11.68 5.01
C LYS A 489 -10.98 -12.36 6.36
N GLU A 490 -10.05 -13.30 6.43
CA GLU A 490 -9.72 -13.98 7.67
C GLU A 490 -9.12 -13.01 8.70
N LEU A 491 -8.21 -12.12 8.27
CA LEU A 491 -7.66 -11.06 9.09
C LEU A 491 -8.75 -10.15 9.65
N VAL A 492 -9.70 -9.71 8.81
CA VAL A 492 -10.83 -8.88 9.24
C VAL A 492 -11.63 -9.58 10.34
N LEU A 493 -12.04 -10.83 10.13
CA LEU A 493 -12.82 -11.58 11.10
C LEU A 493 -12.06 -11.76 12.41
N ALA A 494 -10.78 -12.09 12.34
CA ALA A 494 -9.95 -12.25 13.52
C ALA A 494 -9.78 -10.95 14.33
N LEU A 495 -9.63 -9.80 13.66
CA LEU A 495 -9.51 -8.49 14.30
C LEU A 495 -10.80 -8.02 14.98
N VAL A 496 -11.98 -8.35 14.40
CA VAL A 496 -13.26 -7.88 14.95
C VAL A 496 -13.86 -8.84 15.98
N THR A 497 -13.52 -10.12 15.94
CA THR A 497 -14.12 -11.17 16.79
C THR A 497 -14.00 -10.90 18.29
N PRO A 498 -12.85 -10.48 18.85
CA PRO A 498 -12.76 -10.18 20.29
C PRO A 498 -13.76 -9.11 20.73
N TYR A 499 -13.86 -8.02 19.97
CA TYR A 499 -14.78 -6.93 20.27
C TYR A 499 -16.27 -7.32 20.07
N LEU A 500 -16.56 -8.18 19.09
CA LEU A 500 -17.91 -8.73 18.90
C LEU A 500 -18.34 -9.55 20.13
N ARG A 501 -17.44 -10.35 20.72
CA ARG A 501 -17.71 -11.11 21.95
C ARG A 501 -17.98 -10.19 23.15
N GLU A 502 -17.14 -9.17 23.37
CA GLU A 502 -17.39 -8.14 24.39
C GLU A 502 -18.74 -7.47 24.20
N ARG A 503 -19.03 -7.08 22.96
CA ARG A 503 -20.28 -6.40 22.62
C ARG A 503 -21.51 -7.29 22.79
N ALA A 504 -21.43 -8.58 22.50
CA ALA A 504 -22.51 -9.54 22.72
C ALA A 504 -22.95 -9.64 24.19
N GLN A 505 -22.04 -9.32 25.13
CA GLN A 505 -22.33 -9.32 26.58
C GLN A 505 -23.02 -8.03 27.06
N MET A 506 -23.09 -6.96 26.24
CA MET A 506 -23.70 -5.70 26.62
C MET A 506 -25.21 -5.85 26.86
N PRO A 507 -25.74 -5.57 28.07
CA PRO A 507 -27.17 -5.77 28.35
C PRO A 507 -28.08 -4.81 27.60
N THR A 508 -27.57 -3.65 27.20
CA THR A 508 -28.31 -2.59 26.48
C THR A 508 -28.29 -2.77 24.96
N LEU A 509 -27.62 -3.82 24.45
CA LEU A 509 -27.52 -4.04 23.01
C LEU A 509 -28.88 -4.41 22.43
N ARG A 510 -29.23 -3.80 21.29
CA ARG A 510 -30.44 -4.15 20.55
C ARG A 510 -30.41 -5.63 20.16
N ARG A 511 -31.56 -6.27 20.25
CA ARG A 511 -31.71 -7.72 20.01
C ARG A 511 -31.31 -8.11 18.59
N ASP A 512 -31.71 -7.34 17.57
CA ASP A 512 -31.37 -7.57 16.17
C ASP A 512 -29.85 -7.53 15.91
N VAL A 513 -29.13 -6.61 16.59
CA VAL A 513 -27.68 -6.52 16.53
C VAL A 513 -27.03 -7.71 17.24
N LYS A 514 -27.54 -8.11 18.39
CA LYS A 514 -27.05 -9.28 19.14
C LYS A 514 -27.20 -10.58 18.32
N GLU A 515 -28.35 -10.78 17.70
CA GLU A 515 -28.61 -11.93 16.83
C GLU A 515 -27.63 -11.96 15.64
N ASN A 516 -27.34 -10.80 15.03
CA ASN A 516 -26.35 -10.70 13.95
C ASN A 516 -24.93 -10.99 14.42
N ILE A 517 -24.56 -10.53 15.63
CA ILE A 517 -23.24 -10.84 16.21
C ILE A 517 -23.10 -12.37 16.42
N LEU A 518 -24.09 -13.01 17.05
CA LEU A 518 -24.07 -14.46 17.30
C LEU A 518 -23.97 -15.26 15.99
N LYS A 519 -24.66 -14.81 14.93
CA LYS A 519 -24.51 -15.42 13.59
C LYS A 519 -23.10 -15.30 13.03
N ILE A 520 -22.48 -14.13 13.17
CA ILE A 520 -21.10 -13.90 12.69
C ILE A 520 -20.11 -14.76 13.49
N LEU A 521 -20.34 -14.92 14.80
CA LEU A 521 -19.49 -15.75 15.68
C LEU A 521 -19.71 -17.26 15.49
N GLY A 522 -20.74 -17.68 14.73
CA GLY A 522 -21.13 -19.10 14.65
C GLY A 522 -21.76 -19.64 15.93
N GLU A 523 -22.09 -18.74 16.87
CA GLU A 523 -22.68 -19.03 18.18
C GLU A 523 -24.22 -18.81 18.10
N ASP A 524 -24.84 -19.17 16.99
CA ASP A 524 -26.31 -19.07 16.88
C ASP A 524 -26.93 -19.91 17.98
N ASP A 525 -27.42 -19.23 19.02
CA ASP A 525 -28.43 -19.77 19.92
C ASP A 525 -29.73 -19.97 19.08
N ASN A 526 -29.66 -20.88 18.13
CA ASN A 526 -30.85 -21.38 17.51
C ASN A 526 -31.49 -22.32 18.54
N PRO A 527 -32.55 -21.92 19.21
CA PRO A 527 -33.20 -22.79 20.19
C PRO A 527 -33.88 -23.99 19.51
N LYS A 528 -33.39 -24.39 18.30
CA LYS A 528 -33.88 -25.60 17.60
C LYS A 528 -33.49 -26.91 18.30
N ALA A 529 -32.56 -26.89 19.24
CA ALA A 529 -32.18 -28.08 20.01
C ALA A 529 -32.67 -27.94 21.46
N GLY A 530 -33.92 -28.22 21.72
CA GLY A 530 -34.38 -28.52 23.09
C GLY A 530 -35.64 -27.82 23.60
N ILE A 531 -36.32 -26.97 22.83
CA ILE A 531 -37.66 -26.54 23.22
C ILE A 531 -38.63 -27.63 22.84
N ALA A 532 -39.21 -28.29 23.86
CA ALA A 532 -40.39 -29.13 23.63
C ALA A 532 -41.34 -28.34 22.73
N LYS A 533 -41.76 -28.98 21.62
CA LYS A 533 -42.65 -28.41 20.58
C LYS A 533 -44.01 -28.06 21.18
N THR A 534 -44.09 -27.02 22.03
CA THR A 534 -45.32 -26.52 22.61
C THR A 534 -45.56 -25.12 22.10
N ASP A 535 -46.68 -24.88 21.50
CA ASP A 535 -47.13 -23.55 21.02
C ASP A 535 -47.38 -22.56 22.15
N LYS A 536 -47.31 -22.98 23.42
CA LYS A 536 -47.62 -22.19 24.59
C LYS A 536 -46.36 -21.84 25.41
N LEU A 537 -46.19 -20.58 25.75
CA LEU A 537 -45.19 -20.09 26.67
C LEU A 537 -45.58 -20.38 28.12
N LEU A 538 -44.64 -20.86 28.93
CA LEU A 538 -44.85 -21.04 30.38
C LEU A 538 -45.22 -19.77 31.11
N LYS A 539 -44.73 -18.62 30.63
CA LYS A 539 -45.11 -17.27 31.12
C LYS A 539 -45.41 -16.38 29.93
N ARG A 540 -46.46 -15.52 30.03
CA ARG A 540 -46.78 -14.54 29.00
C ARG A 540 -45.60 -13.59 28.76
N LYS A 541 -45.17 -13.46 27.48
CA LYS A 541 -44.12 -12.55 27.04
C LYS A 541 -44.72 -11.51 26.08
N ARG A 542 -44.02 -10.38 25.88
CA ARG A 542 -44.39 -9.41 24.83
C ARG A 542 -44.27 -10.04 23.45
N CYS A 543 -45.19 -9.72 22.56
CA CYS A 543 -45.07 -10.06 21.16
C CYS A 543 -43.76 -9.47 20.58
N SER A 544 -42.93 -10.29 19.96
CA SER A 544 -41.63 -9.90 19.41
C SER A 544 -41.75 -9.03 18.15
N MET A 545 -42.92 -9.01 17.53
CA MET A 545 -43.17 -8.30 16.25
C MET A 545 -43.94 -7.00 16.44
N CYS A 546 -44.66 -6.82 17.55
CA CYS A 546 -45.39 -5.58 17.84
C CYS A 546 -44.44 -4.46 18.32
N PRO A 547 -44.69 -3.20 17.96
CA PRO A 547 -43.99 -2.05 18.55
C PRO A 547 -44.05 -2.09 20.09
N THR A 548 -42.93 -1.75 20.73
CA THR A 548 -42.80 -1.79 22.20
C THR A 548 -43.83 -0.97 22.94
N LYS A 549 -44.34 0.08 22.32
CA LYS A 549 -45.42 0.95 22.87
C LYS A 549 -46.75 0.22 23.08
N MET A 550 -46.99 -0.89 22.36
CA MET A 550 -48.27 -1.62 22.47
C MET A 550 -48.30 -2.61 23.63
N ASP A 551 -47.19 -2.91 24.29
CA ASP A 551 -47.03 -3.84 25.43
C ASP A 551 -47.91 -5.12 25.37
N ARG A 552 -48.17 -5.66 24.17
CA ARG A 552 -49.10 -6.76 23.95
C ARG A 552 -48.47 -8.07 24.46
N LYS A 553 -48.92 -8.55 25.62
CA LYS A 553 -48.48 -9.80 26.26
C LYS A 553 -49.24 -10.98 25.68
N VAL A 554 -48.51 -11.98 25.19
CA VAL A 554 -49.02 -13.19 24.52
C VAL A 554 -48.57 -14.46 25.22
N ALA A 555 -49.41 -15.47 25.13
CA ALA A 555 -49.14 -16.82 25.66
C ALA A 555 -48.60 -17.80 24.58
N TRP A 556 -48.53 -17.35 23.35
CA TRP A 556 -48.17 -18.19 22.20
C TRP A 556 -46.81 -17.87 21.67
N CYS A 557 -46.14 -18.85 21.11
CA CYS A 557 -44.86 -18.66 20.45
C CYS A 557 -44.86 -19.26 19.04
N CYS A 558 -43.96 -18.79 18.21
CA CYS A 558 -43.73 -19.38 16.90
C CYS A 558 -43.19 -20.80 17.05
N TYR A 559 -43.77 -21.75 16.34
CA TYR A 559 -43.37 -23.14 16.36
C TYR A 559 -41.91 -23.38 15.94
N GLU A 560 -41.42 -22.61 14.96
CA GLU A 560 -40.06 -22.76 14.47
C GLU A 560 -39.00 -22.06 15.35
N CYS A 561 -39.25 -20.81 15.73
CA CYS A 561 -38.20 -20.00 16.39
C CYS A 561 -38.50 -19.74 17.88
N GLY A 562 -39.60 -20.25 18.44
CA GLY A 562 -39.98 -20.07 19.87
C GLY A 562 -40.27 -18.65 20.31
N ARG A 563 -40.31 -17.67 19.41
CA ARG A 563 -40.59 -16.26 19.72
C ARG A 563 -42.03 -16.06 20.08
N ALA A 564 -42.30 -15.22 21.09
CA ALA A 564 -43.63 -14.82 21.48
C ALA A 564 -44.30 -14.02 20.35
N VAL A 565 -45.47 -14.45 19.86
CA VAL A 565 -46.20 -13.83 18.75
C VAL A 565 -47.67 -13.69 19.09
N CYS A 566 -48.29 -12.55 18.71
CA CYS A 566 -49.72 -12.36 18.85
C CYS A 566 -50.48 -12.97 17.65
N GLU A 567 -51.77 -13.05 17.72
CA GLU A 567 -52.63 -13.60 16.68
C GLU A 567 -52.45 -12.88 15.33
N GLU A 568 -52.24 -11.59 15.30
CA GLU A 568 -52.03 -10.83 14.08
C GLU A 568 -50.70 -11.17 13.39
N HIS A 569 -49.68 -11.61 14.17
CA HIS A 569 -48.36 -11.97 13.67
C HIS A 569 -48.12 -13.50 13.62
N ARG A 570 -49.17 -14.27 13.85
CA ARG A 570 -49.19 -15.72 13.80
C ARG A 570 -49.86 -16.20 12.51
N ARG A 571 -49.21 -17.12 11.78
CA ARG A 571 -49.85 -17.88 10.70
C ARG A 571 -50.09 -19.29 11.17
N MET A 572 -51.32 -19.81 10.98
CA MET A 572 -51.64 -21.20 11.19
C MET A 572 -51.35 -21.98 9.90
N ILE A 573 -50.44 -22.92 9.96
CA ILE A 573 -50.13 -23.81 8.84
C ILE A 573 -50.51 -25.24 9.27
N CYS A 574 -51.24 -25.97 8.44
CA CYS A 574 -51.60 -27.37 8.75
C CYS A 574 -50.36 -28.30 8.66
N ILE A 575 -50.39 -29.45 9.33
CA ILE A 575 -49.27 -30.40 9.39
C ILE A 575 -48.80 -30.82 8.00
N ASN A 576 -49.69 -30.94 7.02
CA ASN A 576 -49.35 -31.34 5.65
C ASN A 576 -48.76 -30.20 4.79
N CYS A 577 -48.71 -28.95 5.31
CA CYS A 577 -48.13 -27.79 4.62
C CYS A 577 -46.83 -27.34 5.27
N ILE A 578 -46.32 -28.05 6.26
CA ILE A 578 -45.02 -27.84 6.91
C ILE A 578 -44.02 -28.79 6.26
N GLU A 579 -43.64 -28.52 5.03
CA GLU A 579 -42.46 -29.08 4.38
C GLU A 579 -41.38 -28.03 4.23
#